data_9b3d27648477c95cec78b51858ca12c3
#
_entry.id   9b3d27648477c95cec78b51858ca12c3
#
_cell.length_a   1.000
_cell.length_b   1.000
_cell.length_c   1.000
_cell.angle_alpha   90.00
_cell.angle_beta   90.00
_cell.angle_gamma   90.00
#
_symmetry.space_group_name_H-M   'P 1'
#
loop_
_entity.id
_entity.type
_entity.pdbx_description
1 polymer ?
#
loop_
_entity_poly.entity_id
_entity_poly.type
_entity_poly.pdbx_seq_one_letter_code
_entity_poly.pdbx_strand_id
1 'polypeptide(L)'
;FVSQKIPPVSSSASETDSKSKMVSLLLPFATTQGNISETIGSLSAALAEKGYFLSIHITGSSSPKERATLELLRSQNIAGLVYYPKRDNIHLEQLNDFLFANRPVVIIDKQTDCPYLNNVVCDNYDGGRQLTRHLLEQGHRNIAFFTTAPLSETSSVRDRFGGFLHEIKAAGIMPDSRQLITWPHALSTEDALSTEITPFQQQLLTLRQNGITALLAENDQVAELIFLACRTIGLRIPEDLCLCGFDDTSLSRSLEITSIHQDFESIGREASRILLSTLENPAAEPEKIVLPVTLVPRAS
;
A
#
# COMPACT_ATOMS: atom_id res chain seq x y z
N PHE A 1 39.93 -36.04 52.20
CA PHE A 1 39.29 -35.34 51.04
C PHE A 1 38.64 -36.40 50.16
N VAL A 2 37.32 -36.52 50.23
CA VAL A 2 36.51 -37.46 49.43
C VAL A 2 36.08 -36.72 48.18
N SER A 3 36.58 -37.17 47.04
CA SER A 3 36.23 -36.67 45.71
C SER A 3 34.87 -37.26 45.31
N GLN A 4 33.81 -36.44 45.32
CA GLN A 4 32.54 -36.80 44.73
C GLN A 4 32.62 -36.64 43.23
N LYS A 5 32.49 -37.79 42.52
CA LYS A 5 32.28 -37.78 41.05
C LYS A 5 30.88 -37.27 40.74
N ILE A 6 30.80 -36.16 39.99
CA ILE A 6 29.59 -35.67 39.39
C ILE A 6 29.23 -36.62 38.23
N PRO A 7 28.02 -37.19 38.16
CA PRO A 7 27.62 -38.02 37.02
C PRO A 7 27.50 -37.16 35.77
N PRO A 8 27.76 -37.72 34.55
CA PRO A 8 27.63 -37.03 33.30
C PRO A 8 26.14 -36.65 33.06
N VAL A 9 25.89 -35.37 32.79
CA VAL A 9 24.61 -34.92 32.32
C VAL A 9 24.37 -35.56 30.96
N SER A 10 23.40 -36.46 30.88
CA SER A 10 22.92 -37.03 29.62
C SER A 10 22.25 -35.94 28.81
N SER A 11 22.97 -35.42 27.82
CA SER A 11 22.38 -34.55 26.79
C SER A 11 21.64 -35.45 25.79
N SER A 12 20.43 -35.83 26.12
CA SER A 12 19.40 -36.27 25.17
C SER A 12 18.30 -35.24 25.12
N ALA A 13 18.64 -34.01 24.73
CA ALA A 13 17.65 -33.15 24.11
C ALA A 13 17.45 -33.71 22.70
N SER A 14 16.38 -34.47 22.48
CA SER A 14 15.82 -34.67 21.14
C SER A 14 15.61 -33.29 20.56
N GLU A 15 16.35 -32.95 19.50
CA GLU A 15 16.00 -31.89 18.58
C GLU A 15 14.63 -32.27 17.97
N THR A 16 13.55 -32.01 18.67
CA THR A 16 12.27 -31.87 18.05
C THR A 16 12.42 -30.67 17.13
N ASP A 17 12.39 -30.91 15.85
CA ASP A 17 12.32 -29.95 14.77
C ASP A 17 11.03 -29.13 14.98
N SER A 18 11.05 -28.21 15.95
CA SER A 18 9.89 -27.38 16.27
C SER A 18 9.78 -26.35 15.17
N LYS A 19 8.84 -26.60 14.23
CA LYS A 19 8.51 -25.65 13.19
C LYS A 19 8.32 -24.27 13.82
N SER A 20 8.93 -23.26 13.21
CA SER A 20 8.78 -21.87 13.67
C SER A 20 7.31 -21.49 13.75
N LYS A 21 6.95 -20.71 14.76
CA LYS A 21 5.65 -20.11 14.94
C LYS A 21 5.62 -18.61 14.64
N MET A 22 6.71 -18.06 14.11
CA MET A 22 6.83 -16.64 13.79
C MET A 22 6.57 -16.39 12.31
N VAL A 23 5.60 -15.53 12.01
CA VAL A 23 5.33 -14.98 10.69
C VAL A 23 5.85 -13.54 10.67
N SER A 24 6.55 -13.15 9.60
CA SER A 24 7.06 -11.79 9.46
C SER A 24 6.21 -10.97 8.50
N LEU A 25 5.94 -9.73 8.90
CA LEU A 25 5.35 -8.69 8.03
C LEU A 25 6.43 -7.66 7.71
N LEU A 26 6.74 -7.49 6.43
CA LEU A 26 7.69 -6.50 5.94
C LEU A 26 6.95 -5.31 5.34
N LEU A 27 7.21 -4.09 5.87
CA LEU A 27 6.55 -2.85 5.48
C LEU A 27 7.54 -1.80 4.99
N PRO A 28 7.19 -1.00 3.96
CA PRO A 28 8.02 0.08 3.46
C PRO A 28 7.86 1.40 4.24
N PHE A 29 6.95 1.47 5.23
CA PHE A 29 6.62 2.69 5.99
C PHE A 29 6.23 2.35 7.44
N ALA A 30 6.09 3.40 8.27
CA ALA A 30 5.74 3.24 9.68
C ALA A 30 4.32 2.67 9.86
N THR A 31 4.12 1.90 10.94
CA THR A 31 2.82 1.26 11.27
C THR A 31 1.69 2.24 11.57
N THR A 32 2.00 3.51 11.77
CA THR A 32 1.04 4.60 12.00
C THR A 32 0.60 5.30 10.71
N GLN A 33 1.14 4.89 9.55
CA GLN A 33 0.83 5.53 8.27
C GLN A 33 -0.38 4.88 7.61
N GLY A 34 -1.33 5.68 7.19
CA GLY A 34 -2.57 5.20 6.56
C GLY A 34 -3.39 4.29 7.47
N ASN A 35 -4.08 3.33 6.87
CA ASN A 35 -4.90 2.33 7.57
C ASN A 35 -4.18 0.98 7.78
N ILE A 36 -2.86 0.91 7.61
CA ILE A 36 -2.08 -0.34 7.74
C ILE A 36 -2.25 -1.02 9.10
N SER A 37 -2.58 -0.26 10.15
CA SER A 37 -2.88 -0.79 11.49
C SER A 37 -4.05 -1.77 11.50
N GLU A 38 -5.04 -1.61 10.61
CA GLU A 38 -6.17 -2.53 10.44
C GLU A 38 -5.70 -3.87 9.85
N THR A 39 -4.84 -3.82 8.83
CA THR A 39 -4.20 -5.02 8.27
C THR A 39 -3.34 -5.74 9.31
N ILE A 40 -2.54 -5.00 10.09
CA ILE A 40 -1.72 -5.58 11.17
C ILE A 40 -2.60 -6.24 12.22
N GLY A 41 -3.68 -5.59 12.64
CA GLY A 41 -4.60 -6.09 13.65
C GLY A 41 -5.26 -7.40 13.22
N SER A 42 -5.86 -7.43 12.02
CA SER A 42 -6.55 -8.61 11.50
C SER A 42 -5.59 -9.76 11.19
N LEU A 43 -4.42 -9.47 10.62
CA LEU A 43 -3.36 -10.46 10.39
C LEU A 43 -2.87 -11.07 11.69
N SER A 44 -2.58 -10.24 12.70
CA SER A 44 -2.11 -10.69 14.02
C SER A 44 -3.15 -11.54 14.74
N ALA A 45 -4.43 -11.15 14.73
CA ALA A 45 -5.51 -11.88 15.34
C ALA A 45 -5.69 -13.28 14.72
N ALA A 46 -5.76 -13.35 13.39
CA ALA A 46 -5.93 -14.60 12.66
C ALA A 46 -4.74 -15.56 12.85
N LEU A 47 -3.53 -15.05 12.90
CA LEU A 47 -2.32 -15.84 13.19
C LEU A 47 -2.32 -16.38 14.63
N ALA A 48 -2.71 -15.55 15.61
CA ALA A 48 -2.75 -15.92 17.01
C ALA A 48 -3.73 -17.07 17.30
N GLU A 49 -4.89 -17.11 16.62
CA GLU A 49 -5.87 -18.20 16.70
C GLU A 49 -5.26 -19.58 16.32
N LYS A 50 -4.25 -19.58 15.47
CA LYS A 50 -3.49 -20.76 15.03
C LYS A 50 -2.17 -20.96 15.78
N GLY A 51 -1.92 -20.17 16.81
CA GLY A 51 -0.71 -20.23 17.63
C GLY A 51 0.56 -19.71 16.96
N TYR A 52 0.42 -18.79 15.98
CA TYR A 52 1.53 -18.08 15.36
C TYR A 52 1.66 -16.68 15.95
N PHE A 53 2.85 -16.11 15.89
CA PHE A 53 3.18 -14.74 16.32
C PHE A 53 3.57 -13.90 15.12
N LEU A 54 3.17 -12.65 15.11
CA LEU A 54 3.53 -11.68 14.07
C LEU A 54 4.75 -10.86 14.51
N SER A 55 5.80 -10.84 13.68
CA SER A 55 6.90 -9.88 13.77
C SER A 55 6.79 -8.84 12.66
N ILE A 56 7.08 -7.57 12.97
CA ILE A 56 6.94 -6.47 12.01
C ILE A 56 8.31 -5.85 11.77
N HIS A 57 8.65 -5.69 10.49
CA HIS A 57 9.92 -5.13 10.04
C HIS A 57 9.66 -3.92 9.13
N ILE A 58 10.22 -2.76 9.49
CA ILE A 58 10.03 -1.51 8.76
C ILE A 58 11.32 -1.16 8.03
N THR A 59 11.25 -1.08 6.69
CA THR A 59 12.41 -0.79 5.84
C THR A 59 12.52 0.68 5.43
N GLY A 60 11.45 1.45 5.63
CA GLY A 60 11.34 2.79 5.07
C GLY A 60 11.30 2.75 3.55
N SER A 61 11.57 3.89 2.91
CA SER A 61 11.51 3.98 1.43
C SER A 61 12.81 3.52 0.74
N SER A 62 13.65 2.74 1.42
CA SER A 62 14.98 2.32 0.93
C SER A 62 14.96 0.90 0.37
N SER A 63 15.05 0.75 -0.96
CA SER A 63 15.16 -0.57 -1.61
C SER A 63 16.38 -1.39 -1.15
N PRO A 64 17.60 -0.81 -0.93
CA PRO A 64 18.70 -1.59 -0.36
C PRO A 64 18.41 -2.12 1.06
N LYS A 65 17.71 -1.34 1.90
CA LYS A 65 17.33 -1.78 3.25
C LYS A 65 16.25 -2.87 3.19
N GLU A 66 15.32 -2.76 2.27
CA GLU A 66 14.29 -3.77 2.01
C GLU A 66 14.94 -5.11 1.63
N ARG A 67 15.85 -5.10 0.66
CA ARG A 67 16.64 -6.27 0.25
C ARG A 67 17.43 -6.86 1.43
N ALA A 68 18.19 -6.05 2.15
CA ALA A 68 18.98 -6.50 3.31
C ALA A 68 18.09 -7.14 4.40
N THR A 69 16.87 -6.61 4.61
CA THR A 69 15.94 -7.18 5.58
C THR A 69 15.40 -8.52 5.09
N LEU A 70 15.10 -8.70 3.82
CA LEU A 70 14.72 -10.00 3.25
C LEU A 70 15.84 -11.02 3.42
N GLU A 71 17.09 -10.65 3.15
CA GLU A 71 18.26 -11.51 3.36
C GLU A 71 18.44 -11.90 4.83
N LEU A 72 18.21 -10.97 5.77
CA LEU A 72 18.21 -11.25 7.20
C LEU A 72 17.09 -12.23 7.59
N LEU A 73 15.86 -11.99 7.17
CA LEU A 73 14.69 -12.84 7.46
C LEU A 73 14.87 -14.26 6.90
N ARG A 74 15.53 -14.41 5.76
CA ARG A 74 15.88 -15.71 5.19
C ARG A 74 16.69 -16.55 6.17
N SER A 75 17.66 -15.94 6.86
CA SER A 75 18.52 -16.61 7.84
C SER A 75 17.81 -16.92 9.16
N GLN A 76 16.65 -16.27 9.42
CA GLN A 76 15.87 -16.51 10.62
C GLN A 76 14.92 -17.71 10.44
N ASN A 77 14.58 -18.35 11.54
CA ASN A 77 13.59 -19.43 11.54
C ASN A 77 12.19 -18.84 11.61
N ILE A 78 11.68 -18.28 10.46
CA ILE A 78 10.29 -17.81 10.33
C ILE A 78 9.43 -18.83 9.62
N ALA A 79 8.14 -18.88 9.94
CA ALA A 79 7.18 -19.79 9.31
C ALA A 79 6.77 -19.31 7.91
N GLY A 80 6.67 -18.01 7.71
CA GLY A 80 6.26 -17.40 6.44
C GLY A 80 6.42 -15.89 6.45
N LEU A 81 6.18 -15.29 5.30
CA LEU A 81 6.36 -13.85 5.05
C LEU A 81 5.11 -13.24 4.42
N VAL A 82 4.61 -12.16 5.02
CA VAL A 82 3.71 -11.21 4.36
C VAL A 82 4.54 -10.00 3.97
N TYR A 83 4.49 -9.63 2.70
CA TYR A 83 5.38 -8.60 2.16
C TYR A 83 4.61 -7.51 1.44
N TYR A 84 4.74 -6.28 1.95
CA TYR A 84 4.25 -5.06 1.30
C TYR A 84 5.43 -4.37 0.63
N PRO A 85 5.68 -4.56 -0.66
CA PRO A 85 6.81 -3.94 -1.34
C PRO A 85 6.56 -2.44 -1.55
N LYS A 86 7.62 -1.65 -1.50
CA LYS A 86 7.53 -0.21 -1.78
C LYS A 86 7.12 0.06 -3.23
N ARG A 87 7.61 -0.76 -4.17
CA ARG A 87 7.40 -0.66 -5.62
C ARG A 87 7.17 -2.05 -6.22
N ASP A 88 6.86 -2.11 -7.50
CA ASP A 88 6.63 -3.38 -8.23
C ASP A 88 7.89 -4.27 -8.33
N ASN A 89 9.08 -3.72 -8.07
CA ASN A 89 10.29 -4.53 -7.96
C ASN A 89 10.35 -5.25 -6.59
N ILE A 90 9.89 -6.49 -6.57
CA ILE A 90 9.65 -7.30 -5.37
C ILE A 90 10.85 -8.10 -4.88
N HIS A 91 12.07 -7.82 -5.33
CA HIS A 91 13.28 -8.58 -4.93
C HIS A 91 13.11 -10.10 -5.10
N LEU A 92 12.69 -10.53 -6.29
CA LEU A 92 12.28 -11.91 -6.58
C LEU A 92 13.34 -12.98 -6.20
N GLU A 93 14.63 -12.66 -6.38
CA GLU A 93 15.72 -13.56 -6.01
C GLU A 93 15.69 -13.90 -4.51
N GLN A 94 15.48 -12.90 -3.66
CA GLN A 94 15.39 -13.09 -2.21
C GLN A 94 14.11 -13.84 -1.82
N LEU A 95 13.01 -13.64 -2.52
CA LEU A 95 11.74 -14.33 -2.26
C LEU A 95 11.81 -15.82 -2.66
N ASN A 96 12.53 -16.16 -3.72
CA ASN A 96 12.72 -17.56 -4.13
C ASN A 96 13.35 -18.41 -3.03
N ASP A 97 14.24 -17.85 -2.23
CA ASP A 97 14.87 -18.57 -1.13
C ASP A 97 13.86 -18.99 -0.03
N PHE A 98 12.81 -18.20 0.21
CA PHE A 98 11.72 -18.58 1.10
C PHE A 98 10.91 -19.73 0.51
N LEU A 99 10.56 -19.64 -0.78
CA LEU A 99 9.78 -20.65 -1.47
C LEU A 99 10.52 -21.99 -1.52
N PHE A 100 11.81 -21.99 -1.83
CA PHE A 100 12.64 -23.20 -1.83
C PHE A 100 12.77 -23.84 -0.43
N ALA A 101 12.60 -23.03 0.62
CA ALA A 101 12.56 -23.50 1.99
C ALA A 101 11.15 -23.92 2.46
N ASN A 102 10.16 -23.99 1.55
CA ASN A 102 8.74 -24.23 1.84
C ASN A 102 8.16 -23.23 2.85
N ARG A 103 8.61 -21.98 2.79
CA ARG A 103 8.08 -20.87 3.59
C ARG A 103 7.17 -20.02 2.70
N PRO A 104 5.85 -19.98 2.93
CA PRO A 104 4.93 -19.23 2.11
C PRO A 104 5.23 -17.74 2.13
N VAL A 105 5.06 -17.11 0.96
CA VAL A 105 5.14 -15.66 0.78
C VAL A 105 3.81 -15.17 0.24
N VAL A 106 3.26 -14.12 0.87
CA VAL A 106 2.06 -13.42 0.40
C VAL A 106 2.42 -11.96 0.15
N ILE A 107 2.32 -11.52 -1.09
CA ILE A 107 2.50 -10.11 -1.46
C ILE A 107 1.18 -9.37 -1.24
N ILE A 108 1.21 -8.20 -0.63
CA ILE A 108 0.03 -7.35 -0.42
C ILE A 108 0.19 -5.98 -1.10
N ASP A 109 -0.93 -5.37 -1.50
CA ASP A 109 -1.05 -4.03 -2.12
C ASP A 109 -0.49 -3.89 -3.54
N LYS A 110 0.67 -4.45 -3.83
CA LYS A 110 1.27 -4.39 -5.17
C LYS A 110 0.97 -5.65 -5.97
N GLN A 111 0.64 -5.49 -7.24
CA GLN A 111 0.49 -6.64 -8.14
C GLN A 111 1.85 -7.26 -8.44
N THR A 112 1.84 -8.58 -8.61
CA THR A 112 3.00 -9.32 -9.12
C THR A 112 2.59 -10.19 -10.30
N ASP A 113 3.39 -10.15 -11.36
CA ASP A 113 3.23 -11.02 -12.52
C ASP A 113 3.80 -12.43 -12.26
N CYS A 114 4.45 -12.62 -11.11
CA CYS A 114 5.03 -13.90 -10.72
C CYS A 114 3.91 -14.94 -10.46
N PRO A 115 3.81 -16.03 -11.27
CA PRO A 115 2.69 -16.95 -11.22
C PRO A 115 2.69 -17.86 -9.96
N TYR A 116 3.82 -17.96 -9.27
CA TYR A 116 3.98 -18.83 -8.10
C TYR A 116 4.02 -18.06 -6.76
N LEU A 117 3.68 -16.78 -6.76
CA LEU A 117 3.51 -15.98 -5.54
C LEU A 117 2.03 -15.72 -5.27
N ASN A 118 1.67 -15.84 -4.00
CA ASN A 118 0.35 -15.41 -3.53
C ASN A 118 0.26 -13.89 -3.50
N ASN A 119 -0.91 -13.35 -3.83
CA ASN A 119 -1.09 -11.91 -3.93
C ASN A 119 -2.48 -11.48 -3.43
N VAL A 120 -2.54 -10.46 -2.59
CA VAL A 120 -3.78 -9.83 -2.13
C VAL A 120 -3.71 -8.35 -2.42
N VAL A 121 -4.59 -7.85 -3.27
CA VAL A 121 -4.66 -6.44 -3.68
C VAL A 121 -6.10 -5.94 -3.63
N CYS A 122 -6.29 -4.63 -3.61
CA CYS A 122 -7.58 -4.01 -3.84
C CYS A 122 -7.79 -3.72 -5.33
N ASP A 123 -9.06 -3.60 -5.76
CA ASP A 123 -9.40 -3.22 -7.14
C ASP A 123 -9.12 -1.73 -7.38
N ASN A 124 -7.84 -1.42 -7.54
CA ASN A 124 -7.37 -0.07 -7.79
C ASN A 124 -7.92 0.51 -9.10
N TYR A 125 -8.14 -0.37 -10.11
CA TYR A 125 -8.68 0.06 -11.39
C TYR A 125 -10.13 0.52 -11.25
N ASP A 126 -10.97 -0.27 -10.57
CA ASP A 126 -12.36 0.11 -10.34
C ASP A 126 -12.47 1.31 -9.39
N GLY A 127 -11.60 1.44 -8.39
CA GLY A 127 -11.53 2.63 -7.54
C GLY A 127 -11.25 3.91 -8.33
N GLY A 128 -10.30 3.88 -9.27
CA GLY A 128 -10.03 4.97 -10.19
C GLY A 128 -11.24 5.33 -11.07
N ARG A 129 -11.99 4.31 -11.51
CA ARG A 129 -13.24 4.49 -12.25
C ARG A 129 -14.33 5.16 -11.40
N GLN A 130 -14.56 4.66 -10.18
CA GLN A 130 -15.59 5.19 -9.29
C GLN A 130 -15.37 6.68 -8.99
N LEU A 131 -14.13 7.09 -8.63
CA LEU A 131 -13.79 8.49 -8.38
C LEU A 131 -14.00 9.37 -9.63
N THR A 132 -13.52 8.90 -10.77
CA THR A 132 -13.63 9.69 -12.02
C THR A 132 -15.08 9.85 -12.44
N ARG A 133 -15.87 8.79 -12.36
CA ARG A 133 -17.30 8.83 -12.66
C ARG A 133 -18.03 9.82 -11.74
N HIS A 134 -17.74 9.79 -10.45
CA HIS A 134 -18.30 10.73 -9.47
C HIS A 134 -18.02 12.20 -9.86
N LEU A 135 -16.77 12.53 -10.23
CA LEU A 135 -16.44 13.89 -10.67
C LEU A 135 -17.13 14.27 -11.99
N LEU A 136 -17.25 13.32 -12.93
CA LEU A 136 -17.96 13.53 -14.20
C LEU A 136 -19.46 13.78 -13.98
N GLU A 137 -20.09 13.06 -13.04
CA GLU A 137 -21.49 13.23 -12.64
C GLU A 137 -21.74 14.60 -11.97
N GLN A 138 -20.76 15.14 -11.24
CA GLN A 138 -20.77 16.51 -10.71
C GLN A 138 -20.54 17.60 -11.78
N GLY A 139 -20.31 17.20 -13.03
CA GLY A 139 -20.17 18.13 -14.17
C GLY A 139 -18.73 18.52 -14.49
N HIS A 140 -17.74 18.02 -13.77
CA HIS A 140 -16.35 18.27 -14.11
C HIS A 140 -15.97 17.60 -15.44
N ARG A 141 -15.22 18.33 -16.27
CA ARG A 141 -14.71 17.83 -17.56
C ARG A 141 -13.20 17.99 -17.70
N ASN A 142 -12.64 18.96 -16.99
CA ASN A 142 -11.20 19.23 -16.91
C ASN A 142 -10.66 18.68 -15.60
N ILE A 143 -10.40 17.37 -15.59
CA ILE A 143 -9.98 16.61 -14.40
C ILE A 143 -8.54 16.17 -14.63
N ALA A 144 -7.67 16.25 -13.62
CA ALA A 144 -6.33 15.71 -13.69
C ALA A 144 -6.06 14.70 -12.56
N PHE A 145 -5.22 13.72 -12.86
CA PHE A 145 -4.68 12.75 -11.90
C PHE A 145 -3.33 13.25 -11.41
N PHE A 146 -3.16 13.35 -10.10
CA PHE A 146 -1.93 13.82 -9.47
C PHE A 146 -1.23 12.67 -8.75
N THR A 147 0.04 12.43 -9.08
CA THR A 147 0.87 11.38 -8.50
C THR A 147 2.27 11.87 -8.17
N THR A 148 2.85 11.31 -7.11
CA THR A 148 4.27 11.48 -6.73
C THR A 148 5.12 10.28 -7.16
N ALA A 149 4.49 9.19 -7.61
CA ALA A 149 5.15 7.97 -8.02
C ALA A 149 5.13 7.79 -9.55
N PRO A 150 6.21 7.33 -10.18
CA PRO A 150 6.18 6.91 -11.57
C PRO A 150 5.19 5.75 -11.77
N LEU A 151 4.30 5.87 -12.74
CA LEU A 151 3.30 4.83 -13.03
C LEU A 151 3.93 3.48 -13.41
N SER A 152 5.16 3.50 -13.96
CA SER A 152 5.92 2.30 -14.31
C SER A 152 6.42 1.50 -13.10
N GLU A 153 6.40 2.08 -11.90
CA GLU A 153 7.02 1.50 -10.71
C GLU A 153 6.01 1.14 -9.60
N THR A 154 4.73 1.51 -9.80
CA THR A 154 3.71 1.35 -8.75
C THR A 154 2.38 0.89 -9.37
N SER A 155 2.12 -0.41 -9.36
CA SER A 155 0.94 -1.04 -9.97
C SER A 155 -0.37 -0.47 -9.44
N SER A 156 -0.51 -0.26 -8.13
CA SER A 156 -1.73 0.31 -7.55
C SER A 156 -2.04 1.70 -8.12
N VAL A 157 -1.06 2.59 -8.24
CA VAL A 157 -1.24 3.93 -8.82
C VAL A 157 -1.49 3.87 -10.32
N ARG A 158 -0.78 2.99 -11.04
CA ARG A 158 -0.99 2.76 -12.48
C ARG A 158 -2.42 2.31 -12.77
N ASP A 159 -2.95 1.41 -11.95
CA ASP A 159 -4.32 0.89 -12.14
C ASP A 159 -5.37 1.96 -11.81
N ARG A 160 -5.17 2.76 -10.74
CA ARG A 160 -6.01 3.94 -10.43
C ARG A 160 -6.06 4.90 -11.62
N PHE A 161 -4.89 5.22 -12.20
CA PHE A 161 -4.80 6.06 -13.41
C PHE A 161 -5.44 5.40 -14.63
N GLY A 162 -5.29 4.08 -14.80
CA GLY A 162 -5.97 3.32 -15.85
C GLY A 162 -7.49 3.42 -15.76
N GLY A 163 -8.05 3.30 -14.56
CA GLY A 163 -9.47 3.49 -14.28
C GLY A 163 -9.94 4.92 -14.57
N PHE A 164 -9.14 5.92 -14.17
CA PHE A 164 -9.36 7.33 -14.52
C PHE A 164 -9.45 7.52 -16.04
N LEU A 165 -8.47 7.06 -16.80
CA LEU A 165 -8.46 7.19 -18.27
C LEU A 165 -9.63 6.46 -18.93
N HIS A 166 -10.07 5.34 -18.37
CA HIS A 166 -11.24 4.63 -18.88
C HIS A 166 -12.48 5.52 -18.86
N GLU A 167 -12.82 6.11 -17.71
CA GLU A 167 -14.03 6.94 -17.56
C GLU A 167 -13.94 8.27 -18.32
N ILE A 168 -12.76 8.89 -18.40
CA ILE A 168 -12.51 10.08 -19.22
C ILE A 168 -12.85 9.79 -20.68
N LYS A 169 -12.36 8.67 -21.24
CA LYS A 169 -12.64 8.27 -22.61
C LYS A 169 -14.11 7.90 -22.81
N ALA A 170 -14.71 7.18 -21.87
CA ALA A 170 -16.12 6.80 -21.90
C ALA A 170 -17.05 8.02 -21.92
N ALA A 171 -16.64 9.13 -21.26
CA ALA A 171 -17.33 10.40 -21.29
C ALA A 171 -17.10 11.23 -22.58
N GLY A 172 -16.40 10.69 -23.58
CA GLY A 172 -16.09 11.36 -24.84
C GLY A 172 -15.01 12.45 -24.73
N ILE A 173 -14.26 12.49 -23.63
CA ILE A 173 -13.17 13.43 -23.41
C ILE A 173 -11.88 12.83 -23.96
N MET A 174 -11.21 13.55 -24.86
CA MET A 174 -9.92 13.12 -25.40
C MET A 174 -8.82 13.38 -24.37
N PRO A 175 -8.13 12.33 -23.88
CA PRO A 175 -7.03 12.50 -22.95
C PRO A 175 -5.87 13.31 -23.55
N ASP A 176 -5.30 14.20 -22.78
CA ASP A 176 -4.08 14.92 -23.10
C ASP A 176 -3.09 14.96 -21.93
N SER A 177 -1.90 15.53 -22.15
CA SER A 177 -0.83 15.55 -21.16
C SER A 177 -1.15 16.35 -19.88
N ARG A 178 -2.17 17.21 -19.90
CA ARG A 178 -2.60 18.00 -18.73
C ARG A 178 -3.34 17.16 -17.68
N GLN A 179 -3.78 15.97 -18.06
CA GLN A 179 -4.55 15.08 -17.19
C GLN A 179 -3.70 14.14 -16.34
N LEU A 180 -2.39 14.11 -16.56
CA LEU A 180 -1.46 13.39 -15.69
C LEU A 180 -0.39 14.34 -15.18
N ILE A 181 -0.41 14.58 -13.89
CA ILE A 181 0.58 15.40 -13.19
C ILE A 181 1.46 14.45 -12.37
N THR A 182 2.67 14.25 -12.84
CA THR A 182 3.68 13.51 -12.07
C THR A 182 4.59 14.50 -11.37
N TRP A 183 4.52 14.54 -10.04
CA TRP A 183 5.38 15.40 -9.23
C TRP A 183 6.67 14.66 -8.91
N PRO A 184 7.84 15.15 -9.34
CA PRO A 184 9.08 14.38 -9.31
C PRO A 184 9.79 14.37 -7.95
N HIS A 185 9.28 15.12 -6.98
CA HIS A 185 9.91 15.29 -5.67
C HIS A 185 9.05 14.73 -4.55
N ALA A 186 9.66 14.37 -3.42
CA ALA A 186 8.91 14.08 -2.22
C ALA A 186 8.14 15.35 -1.80
N LEU A 187 6.84 15.19 -1.53
CA LEU A 187 6.04 16.27 -0.97
C LEU A 187 6.18 16.28 0.56
N SER A 188 6.24 17.46 1.12
CA SER A 188 6.29 17.67 2.57
C SER A 188 5.21 18.64 3.03
N THR A 189 4.88 18.57 4.30
CA THR A 189 3.99 19.55 4.95
C THR A 189 4.60 20.95 4.92
N GLU A 190 5.94 21.07 4.97
CA GLU A 190 6.65 22.34 4.86
C GLU A 190 6.41 22.99 3.50
N ASP A 191 6.51 22.22 2.39
CA ASP A 191 6.22 22.73 1.05
C ASP A 191 4.76 23.18 0.92
N ALA A 192 3.82 22.48 1.55
CA ALA A 192 2.40 22.78 1.48
C ALA A 192 2.00 24.03 2.30
N LEU A 193 2.64 24.22 3.47
CA LEU A 193 2.31 25.30 4.43
C LEU A 193 3.22 26.53 4.32
N SER A 194 4.18 26.54 3.41
CA SER A 194 5.09 27.69 3.22
C SER A 194 4.31 28.97 2.85
N THR A 195 4.65 30.07 3.49
CA THR A 195 4.11 31.39 3.16
C THR A 195 4.75 32.02 1.92
N GLU A 196 5.95 31.54 1.56
CA GLU A 196 6.57 31.85 0.27
C GLU A 196 6.08 30.81 -0.74
N ILE A 197 5.73 31.26 -1.96
CA ILE A 197 5.21 30.37 -2.99
C ILE A 197 6.25 29.32 -3.38
N THR A 198 6.00 28.06 -3.01
CA THR A 198 6.85 26.92 -3.37
C THR A 198 6.58 26.48 -4.81
N PRO A 199 7.50 25.72 -5.45
CA PRO A 199 7.22 25.12 -6.76
C PRO A 199 5.95 24.25 -6.77
N PHE A 200 5.64 23.56 -5.67
CA PHE A 200 4.42 22.77 -5.53
C PHE A 200 3.15 23.64 -5.55
N GLN A 201 3.12 24.69 -4.76
CA GLN A 201 2.00 25.67 -4.74
C GLN A 201 1.86 26.35 -6.09
N GLN A 202 2.97 26.72 -6.75
CA GLN A 202 2.95 27.30 -8.10
C GLN A 202 2.35 26.33 -9.13
N GLN A 203 2.62 25.02 -9.00
CA GLN A 203 2.00 24.02 -9.86
C GLN A 203 0.47 23.99 -9.70
N LEU A 204 -0.05 24.05 -8.47
CA LEU A 204 -1.50 24.09 -8.23
C LEU A 204 -2.16 25.34 -8.83
N LEU A 205 -1.54 26.51 -8.69
CA LEU A 205 -2.00 27.75 -9.33
C LEU A 205 -2.02 27.59 -10.85
N THR A 206 -0.97 27.00 -11.43
CA THR A 206 -0.87 26.77 -12.88
C THR A 206 -1.94 25.82 -13.37
N LEU A 207 -2.23 24.73 -12.65
CA LEU A 207 -3.31 23.81 -13.00
C LEU A 207 -4.66 24.53 -13.03
N ARG A 208 -4.94 25.35 -12.03
CA ARG A 208 -6.18 26.13 -11.98
C ARG A 208 -6.29 27.14 -13.13
N GLN A 209 -5.20 27.85 -13.45
CA GLN A 209 -5.11 28.78 -14.58
C GLN A 209 -5.33 28.06 -15.93
N ASN A 210 -4.87 26.82 -16.06
CA ASN A 210 -5.09 25.98 -17.23
C ASN A 210 -6.49 25.36 -17.30
N GLY A 211 -7.39 25.76 -16.40
CA GLY A 211 -8.78 25.33 -16.40
C GLY A 211 -9.06 23.98 -15.77
N ILE A 212 -8.11 23.36 -15.06
CA ILE A 212 -8.37 22.17 -14.26
C ILE A 212 -9.31 22.53 -13.14
N THR A 213 -10.42 21.79 -13.01
CA THR A 213 -11.48 22.02 -12.04
C THR A 213 -11.57 20.95 -10.96
N ALA A 214 -10.92 19.80 -11.18
CA ALA A 214 -10.89 18.71 -10.21
C ALA A 214 -9.56 17.93 -10.28
N LEU A 215 -9.09 17.46 -9.12
CA LEU A 215 -7.91 16.60 -8.98
C LEU A 215 -8.28 15.28 -8.32
N LEU A 216 -7.81 14.18 -8.91
CA LEU A 216 -7.65 12.90 -8.23
C LEU A 216 -6.21 12.81 -7.73
N ALA A 217 -6.01 12.81 -6.43
CA ALA A 217 -4.73 12.48 -5.83
C ALA A 217 -4.55 10.95 -5.77
N GLU A 218 -3.31 10.48 -5.95
CA GLU A 218 -3.00 9.05 -5.92
C GLU A 218 -3.41 8.35 -4.61
N ASN A 219 -3.44 9.10 -3.48
CA ASN A 219 -3.89 8.65 -2.17
C ASN A 219 -4.27 9.83 -1.27
N ASP A 220 -4.83 9.55 -0.08
CA ASP A 220 -5.27 10.57 0.87
C ASP A 220 -4.12 11.40 1.45
N GLN A 221 -2.92 10.84 1.57
CA GLN A 221 -1.75 11.57 2.08
C GLN A 221 -1.34 12.68 1.10
N VAL A 222 -1.36 12.39 -0.19
CA VAL A 222 -1.11 13.40 -1.24
C VAL A 222 -2.28 14.38 -1.31
N ALA A 223 -3.53 13.91 -1.15
CA ALA A 223 -4.70 14.78 -1.10
C ALA A 223 -4.64 15.78 0.06
N GLU A 224 -4.20 15.35 1.26
CA GLU A 224 -3.97 16.25 2.40
C GLU A 224 -2.99 17.37 2.06
N LEU A 225 -1.83 17.02 1.47
CA LEU A 225 -0.83 18.01 1.11
C LEU A 225 -1.33 19.00 0.05
N ILE A 226 -2.10 18.52 -0.94
CA ILE A 226 -2.78 19.40 -1.91
C ILE A 226 -3.77 20.33 -1.19
N PHE A 227 -4.60 19.79 -0.30
CA PHE A 227 -5.58 20.56 0.47
C PHE A 227 -4.91 21.66 1.29
N LEU A 228 -3.86 21.33 2.03
CA LEU A 228 -3.10 22.30 2.84
C LEU A 228 -2.47 23.39 1.98
N ALA A 229 -1.86 23.00 0.85
CA ALA A 229 -1.25 23.96 -0.08
C ALA A 229 -2.31 24.88 -0.70
N CYS A 230 -3.44 24.34 -1.16
CA CYS A 230 -4.56 25.14 -1.68
C CYS A 230 -5.02 26.17 -0.66
N ARG A 231 -5.26 25.74 0.59
CA ARG A 231 -5.68 26.66 1.67
C ARG A 231 -4.65 27.76 1.92
N THR A 232 -3.36 27.45 1.87
CA THR A 232 -2.27 28.41 2.12
C THR A 232 -2.20 29.48 1.02
N ILE A 233 -2.44 29.11 -0.24
CA ILE A 233 -2.44 30.03 -1.39
C ILE A 233 -3.82 30.64 -1.70
N GLY A 234 -4.82 30.41 -0.84
CA GLY A 234 -6.15 31.00 -0.97
C GLY A 234 -7.08 30.33 -1.99
N LEU A 235 -6.78 29.13 -2.46
CA LEU A 235 -7.70 28.30 -3.24
C LEU A 235 -8.64 27.54 -2.31
N ARG A 236 -9.93 27.61 -2.59
CA ARG A 236 -10.97 26.92 -1.81
C ARG A 236 -11.27 25.57 -2.41
N ILE A 237 -11.42 24.58 -1.56
CA ILE A 237 -11.90 23.24 -1.91
C ILE A 237 -13.30 23.08 -1.29
N PRO A 238 -14.31 22.72 -2.08
CA PRO A 238 -14.29 22.37 -3.50
C PRO A 238 -14.48 23.53 -4.49
N GLU A 239 -14.78 24.77 -4.08
CA GLU A 239 -15.32 25.82 -4.94
C GLU A 239 -14.37 26.25 -6.07
N ASP A 240 -13.06 26.33 -5.80
CA ASP A 240 -12.07 26.71 -6.81
C ASP A 240 -11.42 25.46 -7.45
N LEU A 241 -11.33 24.36 -6.69
CA LEU A 241 -10.74 23.09 -7.13
C LEU A 241 -11.36 21.94 -6.32
N CYS A 242 -12.06 21.03 -6.96
CA CYS A 242 -12.53 19.79 -6.34
C CYS A 242 -11.36 18.83 -6.14
N LEU A 243 -11.34 18.07 -5.03
CA LEU A 243 -10.25 17.19 -4.67
C LEU A 243 -10.75 15.83 -4.19
N CYS A 244 -10.24 14.76 -4.77
CA CYS A 244 -10.48 13.40 -4.32
C CYS A 244 -9.18 12.70 -3.92
N GLY A 245 -9.25 11.84 -2.90
CA GLY A 245 -8.18 10.99 -2.44
C GLY A 245 -8.44 9.50 -2.73
N PHE A 246 -7.66 8.65 -2.09
CA PHE A 246 -7.79 7.20 -2.11
C PHE A 246 -7.29 6.65 -0.78
N ASP A 247 -7.85 5.57 -0.23
CA ASP A 247 -7.56 4.82 1.01
C ASP A 247 -8.57 5.04 2.14
N ASP A 248 -9.39 6.09 2.11
CA ASP A 248 -10.38 6.46 3.14
C ASP A 248 -9.77 6.49 4.55
N THR A 249 -8.67 7.21 4.70
CA THR A 249 -7.94 7.35 5.97
C THR A 249 -8.61 8.36 6.91
N SER A 250 -8.09 8.47 8.14
CA SER A 250 -8.49 9.54 9.07
C SER A 250 -8.23 10.94 8.51
N LEU A 251 -7.26 11.10 7.60
CA LEU A 251 -6.94 12.37 6.93
C LEU A 251 -8.10 12.83 6.06
N SER A 252 -8.54 12.00 5.11
CA SER A 252 -9.66 12.34 4.23
C SER A 252 -10.96 12.58 5.01
N ARG A 253 -11.19 11.79 6.08
CA ARG A 253 -12.36 11.99 6.97
C ARG A 253 -12.33 13.34 7.66
N SER A 254 -11.18 13.75 8.22
CA SER A 254 -11.05 15.02 8.95
C SER A 254 -11.12 16.26 8.07
N LEU A 255 -10.73 16.12 6.79
CA LEU A 255 -10.74 17.21 5.80
C LEU A 255 -11.95 17.17 4.87
N GLU A 256 -12.90 16.26 5.12
CA GLU A 256 -14.09 16.06 4.28
C GLU A 256 -13.74 15.79 2.79
N ILE A 257 -12.63 15.07 2.55
CA ILE A 257 -12.19 14.71 1.21
C ILE A 257 -12.88 13.42 0.76
N THR A 258 -13.56 13.47 -0.40
CA THR A 258 -14.09 12.30 -1.11
C THR A 258 -12.97 11.32 -1.39
N SER A 259 -13.14 10.04 -1.04
CA SER A 259 -12.08 9.04 -1.14
C SER A 259 -12.63 7.65 -1.51
N ILE A 260 -11.76 6.73 -1.87
CA ILE A 260 -12.07 5.32 -2.01
C ILE A 260 -11.70 4.58 -0.73
N HIS A 261 -12.67 3.89 -0.16
CA HIS A 261 -12.44 2.98 0.95
C HIS A 261 -11.82 1.67 0.44
N GLN A 262 -10.67 1.31 1.00
CA GLN A 262 -10.04 -0.01 0.88
C GLN A 262 -10.28 -0.80 2.18
N ASP A 263 -10.74 -2.04 2.10
CA ASP A 263 -10.92 -2.90 3.27
C ASP A 263 -9.57 -3.49 3.73
N PHE A 264 -8.79 -2.67 4.46
CA PHE A 264 -7.49 -3.04 5.00
C PHE A 264 -7.57 -4.21 5.98
N GLU A 265 -8.69 -4.37 6.68
CA GLU A 265 -8.92 -5.52 7.56
C GLU A 265 -9.03 -6.81 6.74
N SER A 266 -9.76 -6.80 5.62
CA SER A 266 -9.85 -7.95 4.72
C SER A 266 -8.52 -8.31 4.07
N ILE A 267 -7.64 -7.33 3.76
CA ILE A 267 -6.27 -7.61 3.29
C ILE A 267 -5.54 -8.50 4.29
N GLY A 268 -5.57 -8.15 5.58
CA GLY A 268 -4.91 -8.94 6.62
C GLY A 268 -5.53 -10.33 6.82
N ARG A 269 -6.85 -10.44 6.79
CA ARG A 269 -7.57 -11.73 6.87
C ARG A 269 -7.21 -12.65 5.71
N GLU A 270 -7.27 -12.16 4.47
CA GLU A 270 -6.95 -12.97 3.29
C GLU A 270 -5.47 -13.34 3.23
N ALA A 271 -4.57 -12.41 3.57
CA ALA A 271 -3.15 -12.72 3.64
C ALA A 271 -2.84 -13.81 4.68
N SER A 272 -3.47 -13.76 5.87
CA SER A 272 -3.31 -14.80 6.90
C SER A 272 -3.92 -16.13 6.46
N ARG A 273 -5.12 -16.12 5.85
CA ARG A 273 -5.78 -17.34 5.35
C ARG A 273 -4.91 -18.07 4.34
N ILE A 274 -4.42 -17.34 3.33
CA ILE A 274 -3.55 -17.91 2.29
C ILE A 274 -2.25 -18.45 2.89
N LEU A 275 -1.60 -17.66 3.76
CA LEU A 275 -0.35 -18.06 4.39
C LEU A 275 -0.52 -19.35 5.21
N LEU A 276 -1.57 -19.43 6.03
CA LEU A 276 -1.85 -20.60 6.88
C LEU A 276 -2.24 -21.82 6.03
N SER A 277 -3.07 -21.65 4.99
CA SER A 277 -3.43 -22.74 4.10
C SER A 277 -2.22 -23.31 3.35
N THR A 278 -1.28 -22.44 2.92
CA THR A 278 -0.04 -22.86 2.26
C THR A 278 0.91 -23.56 3.25
N LEU A 279 0.94 -23.18 4.53
CA LEU A 279 1.69 -23.89 5.56
C LEU A 279 1.16 -25.30 5.81
N GLU A 280 -0.19 -25.49 5.74
CA GLU A 280 -0.84 -26.79 5.87
C GLU A 280 -0.66 -27.64 4.60
N ASN A 281 -0.69 -27.02 3.42
CA ASN A 281 -0.53 -27.68 2.12
C ASN A 281 0.45 -26.90 1.22
N PRO A 282 1.77 -27.15 1.32
CA PRO A 282 2.78 -26.46 0.52
C PRO A 282 2.66 -26.67 -1.01
N ALA A 283 1.87 -27.65 -1.46
CA ALA A 283 1.62 -27.91 -2.87
C ALA A 283 0.35 -27.18 -3.39
N ALA A 284 -0.30 -26.34 -2.57
CA ALA A 284 -1.44 -25.59 -3.02
C ALA A 284 -1.04 -24.59 -4.13
N GLU A 285 -1.91 -24.44 -5.12
CA GLU A 285 -1.73 -23.43 -6.17
C GLU A 285 -1.76 -22.01 -5.56
N PRO A 286 -0.90 -21.10 -6.04
CA PRO A 286 -0.90 -19.71 -5.59
C PRO A 286 -2.23 -19.00 -5.86
N GLU A 287 -2.68 -18.24 -4.87
CA GLU A 287 -3.92 -17.48 -4.97
C GLU A 287 -3.63 -16.00 -5.29
N LYS A 288 -4.45 -15.40 -6.16
CA LYS A 288 -4.46 -13.97 -6.45
C LYS A 288 -5.84 -13.41 -6.12
N ILE A 289 -5.93 -12.67 -5.03
CA ILE A 289 -7.18 -12.09 -4.52
C ILE A 289 -7.23 -10.60 -4.86
N VAL A 290 -8.34 -10.20 -5.46
CA VAL A 290 -8.66 -8.77 -5.71
C VAL A 290 -9.87 -8.41 -4.85
N LEU A 291 -9.66 -7.57 -3.85
CA LEU A 291 -10.71 -7.12 -2.93
C LEU A 291 -11.46 -5.93 -3.54
N PRO A 292 -12.79 -5.88 -3.43
CA PRO A 292 -13.57 -4.75 -3.92
C PRO A 292 -13.26 -3.49 -3.11
N VAL A 293 -13.52 -2.34 -3.73
CA VAL A 293 -13.38 -1.03 -3.11
C VAL A 293 -14.69 -0.25 -3.22
N THR A 294 -14.87 0.78 -2.39
CA THR A 294 -16.12 1.55 -2.34
C THR A 294 -15.84 3.04 -2.29
N LEU A 295 -16.56 3.81 -3.13
CA LEU A 295 -16.55 5.27 -3.07
C LEU A 295 -17.20 5.76 -1.77
N VAL A 296 -16.54 6.69 -1.10
CA VAL A 296 -17.04 7.42 0.07
C VAL A 296 -17.10 8.91 -0.28
N PRO A 297 -18.26 9.39 -0.78
CA PRO A 297 -18.43 10.80 -1.14
C PRO A 297 -18.45 11.69 0.11
N ARG A 298 -17.82 12.86 0.00
CA ARG A 298 -17.78 13.92 1.02
C ARG A 298 -17.94 15.29 0.36
N ALA A 299 -17.58 16.36 1.10
CA ALA A 299 -17.82 17.73 0.65
C ALA A 299 -16.83 18.25 -0.40
N SER A 300 -15.68 17.60 -0.62
CA SER A 300 -14.63 18.05 -1.54
C SER A 300 -14.87 17.74 -2.99
#